data_ad31985080e2840a609ba022551fc365
#
_entry.id   ad31985080e2840a609ba022551fc365
#
_cell.length_a   1.000
_cell.length_b   1.000
_cell.length_c   1.000
_cell.angle_alpha   90.00
_cell.angle_beta   90.00
_cell.angle_gamma   90.00
#
_symmetry.space_group_name_H-M   'P 1'
#
loop_
_entity.id
_entity.type
_entity.pdbx_description
1 polymer ?
#
loop_
_entity_poly.entity_id
_entity_poly.type
_entity_poly.pdbx_seq_one_letter_code
_entity_poly.pdbx_strand_id
1 'polypeptide(L)'
;MAAPSVNLTIRDGGLGIVLPGAGNIHAKLGVSPLGDLNTIIPVTNPTDGQAQLGKGGPLMEATAFALAIGGQGSVRPGGVYCVPVNPSTYGAPSAVTHTGPGTGTLTLATKPSAQVLIKCIAGGTATTSTWQTSVDGGTTWSSTWTAAATIILPRASLVTLAFGGGTAVTGDVVTIPTSGNPSLTSGTGTLIPTISSASPVDAYSAVVTITTGGALGVAMFTYSLDGGITVSAPFLVPGGGAYVIPDTGIVATFSGTFTAGDTYNFTSTAASYSSTDLTNAWNALVGDSRQWFMAHVVGAASTVGNAATLAASIEVLAAAASGNFRFVRVLMEVPSDTDANTLSAFAASVTPHVSWCAGYHNINSALSGRDYSRSSAWSVAARIASVPPAEDPGRVASGALLGVVSLARDEFKTPGLDTGRFTTLTTILGLPGFYVTSWRLGSTPGSDFTFGQYGRVMDLIAAAYRAGLLKYLNESLRVNQDGTINEKDARRIETYIEDFIRNSLPGNTISSLSVTVDRTVNLLSTQNLKSTCRVVPLGYAKQILGDLGFTSNALAIQ
;
A
#
# COMPACT_ATOMS: atom_id res chain seq x y z
N MET A 1 -31.23 -5.14 -28.51
CA MET A 1 -31.46 -5.43 -27.08
C MET A 1 -30.48 -6.50 -26.69
N ALA A 2 -29.62 -6.23 -25.70
CA ALA A 2 -28.73 -7.25 -25.13
C ALA A 2 -29.59 -8.25 -24.34
N ALA A 3 -29.32 -9.54 -24.48
CA ALA A 3 -30.01 -10.57 -23.72
C ALA A 3 -29.81 -10.38 -22.22
N PRO A 4 -30.83 -10.61 -21.38
CA PRO A 4 -30.66 -10.57 -19.93
C PRO A 4 -29.64 -11.63 -19.51
N SER A 5 -28.57 -11.22 -18.86
CA SER A 5 -27.54 -12.14 -18.43
C SER A 5 -27.11 -11.84 -16.99
N VAL A 6 -27.17 -12.86 -16.15
CA VAL A 6 -26.40 -12.89 -14.91
C VAL A 6 -25.13 -13.65 -15.23
N ASN A 7 -24.04 -12.94 -15.43
CA ASN A 7 -22.75 -13.58 -15.67
C ASN A 7 -22.19 -14.06 -14.32
N LEU A 8 -22.41 -15.33 -14.02
CA LEU A 8 -21.80 -16.03 -12.90
C LEU A 8 -20.56 -16.76 -13.41
N THR A 9 -19.39 -16.27 -13.08
CA THR A 9 -18.14 -16.99 -13.32
C THR A 9 -17.82 -17.79 -12.06
N ILE A 10 -18.03 -19.10 -12.12
CA ILE A 10 -17.54 -20.01 -11.06
C ILE A 10 -16.05 -20.19 -11.31
N ARG A 11 -15.23 -19.68 -10.40
CA ARG A 11 -13.77 -19.90 -10.43
C ARG A 11 -13.42 -20.97 -9.40
N ASP A 12 -12.69 -21.98 -9.83
CA ASP A 12 -12.05 -22.96 -8.96
C ASP A 12 -10.90 -22.29 -8.20
N GLY A 13 -10.69 -22.64 -6.94
CA GLY A 13 -9.69 -22.01 -6.06
C GLY A 13 -10.23 -20.93 -5.11
N GLY A 14 -11.55 -20.64 -5.13
CA GLY A 14 -12.21 -19.72 -4.20
C GLY A 14 -12.44 -20.25 -2.78
N LEU A 15 -12.01 -21.46 -2.45
CA LEU A 15 -11.97 -22.00 -1.09
C LEU A 15 -10.77 -21.50 -0.28
N GLY A 16 -9.99 -20.57 -0.84
CA GLY A 16 -9.03 -19.78 -0.08
C GLY A 16 -9.74 -19.05 1.06
N ILE A 17 -9.16 -19.09 2.24
CA ILE A 17 -9.61 -18.54 3.52
C ILE A 17 -10.48 -17.30 3.30
N VAL A 18 -11.79 -17.42 3.53
CA VAL A 18 -12.67 -16.26 3.69
C VAL A 18 -12.26 -15.62 5.02
N LEU A 19 -11.47 -14.56 4.93
CA LEU A 19 -11.03 -13.83 6.11
C LEU A 19 -12.24 -13.20 6.79
N PRO A 20 -12.48 -13.49 8.09
CA PRO A 20 -13.54 -12.82 8.83
C PRO A 20 -13.32 -11.31 8.78
N GLY A 21 -14.31 -10.53 8.41
CA GLY A 21 -14.21 -9.07 8.34
C GLY A 21 -13.80 -8.51 6.98
N ALA A 22 -14.29 -9.11 5.87
CA ALA A 22 -14.05 -8.61 4.50
C ALA A 22 -14.27 -7.10 4.32
N GLY A 23 -15.16 -6.48 5.11
CA GLY A 23 -15.38 -5.03 5.14
C GLY A 23 -14.23 -4.19 5.70
N ASN A 24 -13.17 -4.80 6.26
CA ASN A 24 -12.01 -4.13 6.82
C ASN A 24 -10.68 -4.59 6.20
N ILE A 25 -10.73 -5.43 5.18
CA ILE A 25 -9.53 -5.80 4.42
C ILE A 25 -9.20 -4.65 3.48
N HIS A 26 -7.97 -4.17 3.57
CA HIS A 26 -7.45 -3.19 2.62
C HIS A 26 -6.35 -3.79 1.75
N ALA A 27 -6.17 -3.22 0.57
CA ALA A 27 -5.09 -3.58 -0.33
C ALA A 27 -3.93 -2.61 -0.19
N LYS A 28 -2.72 -3.07 -0.47
CA LYS A 28 -1.52 -2.23 -0.60
C LYS A 28 -0.82 -2.54 -1.92
N LEU A 29 -0.52 -1.48 -2.67
CA LEU A 29 0.22 -1.58 -3.93
C LEU A 29 1.56 -0.88 -3.73
N GLY A 30 2.66 -1.54 -4.05
CA GLY A 30 3.99 -0.95 -3.88
C GLY A 30 5.10 -1.91 -4.32
N VAL A 31 6.33 -1.42 -4.31
CA VAL A 31 7.49 -2.23 -4.66
C VAL A 31 7.87 -3.14 -3.49
N SER A 32 8.21 -4.37 -3.81
CA SER A 32 8.77 -5.36 -2.87
C SER A 32 9.96 -6.08 -3.49
N PRO A 33 10.94 -6.52 -2.69
CA PRO A 33 12.09 -7.25 -3.21
C PRO A 33 11.75 -8.63 -3.77
N LEU A 34 10.70 -9.26 -3.24
CA LEU A 34 10.22 -10.57 -3.67
C LEU A 34 8.73 -10.51 -4.04
N GLY A 35 8.24 -11.57 -4.66
CA GLY A 35 6.85 -11.76 -5.04
C GLY A 35 6.59 -11.63 -6.54
N ASP A 36 5.56 -12.31 -7.00
CA ASP A 36 5.13 -12.22 -8.40
C ASP A 36 4.46 -10.86 -8.65
N LEU A 37 4.92 -10.15 -9.68
CA LEU A 37 4.40 -8.84 -10.05
C LEU A 37 2.93 -8.91 -10.45
N ASN A 38 2.19 -7.86 -10.12
CA ASN A 38 0.77 -7.71 -10.45
C ASN A 38 -0.07 -8.93 -10.00
N THR A 39 0.30 -9.53 -8.87
CA THR A 39 -0.40 -10.68 -8.28
C THR A 39 -0.82 -10.35 -6.86
N ILE A 40 -2.04 -10.73 -6.48
CA ILE A 40 -2.53 -10.49 -5.13
C ILE A 40 -1.95 -11.52 -4.18
N ILE A 41 -1.18 -11.07 -3.22
CA ILE A 41 -0.57 -11.86 -2.16
C ILE A 41 -1.30 -11.53 -0.85
N PRO A 42 -2.14 -12.44 -0.32
CA PRO A 42 -2.79 -12.25 0.97
C PRO A 42 -1.76 -12.41 2.10
N VAL A 43 -1.65 -11.42 2.97
CA VAL A 43 -0.76 -11.44 4.13
C VAL A 43 -1.60 -11.30 5.40
N THR A 44 -1.56 -12.31 6.26
CA THR A 44 -2.29 -12.35 7.53
C THR A 44 -1.39 -12.17 8.74
N ASN A 45 -0.11 -12.45 8.56
CA ASN A 45 0.91 -12.24 9.59
C ASN A 45 2.26 -11.81 8.94
N PRO A 46 3.12 -11.11 9.70
CA PRO A 46 4.38 -10.61 9.17
C PRO A 46 5.35 -11.70 8.68
N THR A 47 5.37 -12.87 9.30
CA THR A 47 6.30 -13.96 8.94
C THR A 47 6.00 -14.50 7.54
N ASP A 48 4.73 -14.79 7.25
CA ASP A 48 4.30 -15.23 5.92
C ASP A 48 4.51 -14.13 4.87
N GLY A 49 4.26 -12.86 5.27
CA GLY A 49 4.53 -11.71 4.43
C GLY A 49 6.01 -11.61 4.05
N GLN A 50 6.92 -11.78 5.00
CA GLN A 50 8.36 -11.76 4.73
C GLN A 50 8.80 -12.90 3.79
N ALA A 51 8.21 -14.07 3.91
CA ALA A 51 8.52 -15.20 3.03
C ALA A 51 8.12 -14.93 1.57
N GLN A 52 7.02 -14.21 1.36
CA GLN A 52 6.44 -13.96 0.03
C GLN A 52 6.90 -12.63 -0.59
N LEU A 53 7.07 -11.57 0.21
CA LEU A 53 7.39 -10.22 -0.24
C LEU A 53 8.84 -9.80 0.04
N GLY A 54 9.56 -10.57 0.84
CA GLY A 54 10.92 -10.25 1.31
C GLY A 54 10.95 -9.67 2.71
N LYS A 55 12.16 -9.62 3.31
CA LYS A 55 12.36 -9.25 4.71
C LYS A 55 12.37 -7.75 4.99
N GLY A 56 12.06 -6.93 4.01
CA GLY A 56 12.01 -5.47 4.14
C GLY A 56 11.42 -4.84 2.90
N GLY A 57 11.59 -3.52 2.78
CA GLY A 57 11.08 -2.72 1.67
C GLY A 57 9.71 -2.09 1.96
N PRO A 58 9.34 -1.03 1.23
CA PRO A 58 8.18 -0.19 1.56
C PRO A 58 6.88 -0.99 1.67
N LEU A 59 6.61 -1.91 0.73
CA LEU A 59 5.35 -2.67 0.74
C LEU A 59 5.25 -3.60 1.96
N MET A 60 6.33 -4.36 2.26
CA MET A 60 6.32 -5.30 3.39
C MET A 60 6.31 -4.57 4.74
N GLU A 61 7.10 -3.50 4.89
CA GLU A 61 7.13 -2.69 6.11
C GLU A 61 5.76 -2.02 6.38
N ALA A 62 5.11 -1.44 5.34
CA ALA A 62 3.78 -0.86 5.46
C ALA A 62 2.73 -1.91 5.83
N THR A 63 2.89 -3.13 5.34
CA THR A 63 1.99 -4.26 5.64
C THR A 63 2.16 -4.72 7.07
N ALA A 64 3.40 -4.93 7.52
CA ALA A 64 3.72 -5.32 8.89
C ALA A 64 3.24 -4.28 9.90
N PHE A 65 3.43 -2.99 9.61
CA PHE A 65 2.94 -1.90 10.43
C PHE A 65 1.42 -1.93 10.56
N ALA A 66 0.69 -2.12 9.46
CA ALA A 66 -0.77 -2.21 9.47
C ALA A 66 -1.29 -3.41 10.28
N LEU A 67 -0.62 -4.57 10.18
CA LEU A 67 -0.98 -5.78 10.93
C LEU A 67 -0.68 -5.63 12.43
N ALA A 68 0.43 -4.99 12.79
CA ALA A 68 0.80 -4.75 14.19
C ALA A 68 -0.18 -3.77 14.88
N ILE A 69 -0.58 -2.72 14.18
CA ILE A 69 -1.47 -1.68 14.72
C ILE A 69 -2.94 -2.05 14.57
N GLY A 70 -3.32 -2.67 13.47
CA GLY A 70 -4.70 -3.08 13.20
C GLY A 70 -5.26 -4.07 14.24
N GLY A 71 -4.40 -4.72 15.04
CA GLY A 71 -4.82 -5.54 16.17
C GLY A 71 -5.30 -4.75 17.40
N GLN A 72 -5.17 -3.42 17.40
CA GLN A 72 -5.41 -2.56 18.57
C GLN A 72 -6.64 -1.65 18.43
N GLY A 73 -7.32 -1.67 17.29
CA GLY A 73 -8.60 -0.99 17.08
C GLY A 73 -9.81 -1.78 17.56
N SER A 74 -11.01 -1.17 17.49
CA SER A 74 -12.27 -1.83 17.80
C SER A 74 -12.64 -2.94 16.81
N VAL A 75 -12.02 -2.93 15.64
CA VAL A 75 -12.18 -3.93 14.59
C VAL A 75 -10.79 -4.48 14.22
N ARG A 76 -10.66 -5.79 14.08
CA ARG A 76 -9.41 -6.41 13.60
C ARG A 76 -9.47 -6.59 12.09
N PRO A 77 -8.51 -6.04 11.34
CA PRO A 77 -8.34 -6.41 9.93
C PRO A 77 -8.04 -7.90 9.82
N GLY A 78 -8.73 -8.60 8.96
CA GLY A 78 -8.48 -10.03 8.72
C GLY A 78 -7.18 -10.31 7.94
N GLY A 79 -6.49 -9.27 7.47
CA GLY A 79 -5.27 -9.34 6.68
C GLY A 79 -5.17 -8.15 5.73
N VAL A 80 -4.11 -8.17 4.93
CA VAL A 80 -3.81 -7.16 3.90
C VAL A 80 -3.59 -7.87 2.57
N TYR A 81 -4.18 -7.37 1.50
CA TYR A 81 -3.87 -7.82 0.14
C TYR A 81 -2.72 -6.99 -0.42
N CYS A 82 -1.57 -7.60 -0.59
CA CYS A 82 -0.39 -6.96 -1.15
C CYS A 82 -0.29 -7.24 -2.64
N VAL A 83 -0.01 -6.20 -3.43
CA VAL A 83 0.22 -6.32 -4.87
C VAL A 83 1.59 -5.73 -5.19
N PRO A 84 2.60 -6.57 -5.47
CA PRO A 84 3.89 -6.09 -5.92
C PRO A 84 3.77 -5.35 -7.25
N VAL A 85 4.20 -4.09 -7.27
CA VAL A 85 4.23 -3.23 -8.47
C VAL A 85 5.59 -3.35 -9.13
N ASN A 86 5.59 -3.38 -10.46
CA ASN A 86 6.83 -3.42 -11.23
C ASN A 86 7.66 -2.16 -11.00
N PRO A 87 8.95 -2.25 -10.58
CA PRO A 87 9.82 -1.09 -10.45
C PRO A 87 10.32 -0.64 -11.83
N SER A 88 9.95 0.56 -12.24
CA SER A 88 10.45 1.17 -13.49
C SER A 88 11.70 2.00 -13.28
N THR A 89 11.99 2.41 -12.04
CA THR A 89 13.20 3.13 -11.68
C THR A 89 13.84 2.45 -10.46
N TYR A 90 15.07 1.99 -10.62
CA TYR A 90 15.83 1.41 -9.53
C TYR A 90 16.43 2.48 -8.63
N GLY A 91 16.40 2.23 -7.33
CA GLY A 91 17.12 3.03 -6.36
C GLY A 91 18.64 2.81 -6.42
N ALA A 92 19.37 3.66 -5.73
CA ALA A 92 20.82 3.56 -5.63
C ALA A 92 21.31 4.06 -4.27
N PRO A 93 22.45 3.56 -3.78
CA PRO A 93 23.15 4.18 -2.68
C PRO A 93 23.83 5.49 -3.14
N SER A 94 23.89 6.48 -2.25
CA SER A 94 24.67 7.71 -2.49
C SER A 94 26.18 7.44 -2.41
N ALA A 95 26.98 8.43 -2.80
CA ALA A 95 28.40 8.41 -2.48
C ALA A 95 28.63 8.33 -0.97
N VAL A 96 29.67 7.62 -0.58
CA VAL A 96 30.07 7.48 0.83
C VAL A 96 30.82 8.72 1.29
N THR A 97 30.42 9.29 2.42
CA THR A 97 31.14 10.37 3.08
C THR A 97 31.93 9.80 4.25
N HIS A 98 33.24 9.95 4.25
CA HIS A 98 34.13 9.51 5.33
C HIS A 98 34.45 10.66 6.29
N THR A 99 34.45 10.37 7.59
CA THR A 99 34.89 11.28 8.64
C THR A 99 35.76 10.49 9.62
N GLY A 100 36.97 10.98 9.86
CA GLY A 100 37.93 10.35 10.75
C GLY A 100 39.36 10.44 10.22
N PRO A 101 40.37 10.03 11.00
CA PRO A 101 41.80 10.11 10.65
C PRO A 101 42.30 8.97 9.75
N GLY A 102 41.52 7.89 9.60
CA GLY A 102 41.95 6.74 8.83
C GLY A 102 41.97 7.00 7.33
N THR A 103 42.72 6.18 6.60
CA THR A 103 42.83 6.22 5.14
C THR A 103 42.05 5.11 4.44
N GLY A 104 41.38 4.27 5.22
CA GLY A 104 40.50 3.22 4.70
C GLY A 104 39.35 3.79 3.89
N THR A 105 38.93 3.05 2.88
CA THR A 105 37.80 3.45 2.01
C THR A 105 36.68 2.43 2.06
N LEU A 106 35.45 2.91 1.87
CA LEU A 106 34.26 2.11 1.71
C LEU A 106 33.60 2.44 0.37
N THR A 107 33.36 1.45 -0.45
CA THR A 107 32.59 1.58 -1.68
C THR A 107 31.36 0.71 -1.63
N LEU A 108 30.31 1.06 -2.37
CA LEU A 108 29.01 0.40 -2.34
C LEU A 108 28.66 -0.16 -3.71
N ALA A 109 28.03 -1.33 -3.70
CA ALA A 109 27.41 -1.95 -4.86
C ALA A 109 26.02 -2.47 -4.50
N THR A 110 25.14 -2.55 -5.47
CA THR A 110 23.82 -3.15 -5.32
C THR A 110 23.81 -4.58 -5.86
N LYS A 111 23.18 -5.48 -5.11
CA LYS A 111 23.05 -6.91 -5.41
C LYS A 111 21.66 -7.39 -4.96
N PRO A 112 21.24 -8.59 -5.37
CA PRO A 112 20.02 -9.19 -4.82
C PRO A 112 20.03 -9.22 -3.29
N SER A 113 18.92 -8.88 -2.66
CA SER A 113 18.78 -8.96 -1.19
C SER A 113 18.68 -10.40 -0.66
N ALA A 114 18.32 -11.34 -1.53
CA ALA A 114 18.28 -12.77 -1.24
C ALA A 114 18.92 -13.55 -2.40
N GLN A 115 19.42 -14.76 -2.10
CA GLN A 115 19.90 -15.67 -3.15
C GLN A 115 18.75 -16.10 -4.03
N VAL A 116 18.94 -16.05 -5.35
CA VAL A 116 17.96 -16.48 -6.33
C VAL A 116 18.51 -17.60 -7.17
N LEU A 117 17.68 -18.60 -7.45
CA LEU A 117 17.98 -19.68 -8.41
C LEU A 117 17.13 -19.47 -9.66
N ILE A 118 17.73 -19.67 -10.83
CA ILE A 118 16.98 -19.81 -12.08
C ILE A 118 17.29 -21.17 -12.70
N LYS A 119 16.23 -21.84 -13.18
CA LYS A 119 16.32 -23.17 -13.79
C LYS A 119 15.86 -23.12 -15.25
N CYS A 120 16.66 -23.63 -16.14
CA CYS A 120 16.33 -23.75 -17.56
C CYS A 120 15.30 -24.87 -17.77
N ILE A 121 14.17 -24.53 -18.34
CA ILE A 121 13.07 -25.47 -18.67
C ILE A 121 13.16 -25.94 -20.13
N ALA A 122 13.50 -25.03 -21.05
CA ALA A 122 13.79 -25.36 -22.42
C ALA A 122 15.10 -24.66 -22.81
N GLY A 123 16.06 -25.48 -23.31
CA GLY A 123 17.36 -25.01 -23.76
C GLY A 123 17.25 -24.07 -24.96
N GLY A 124 18.29 -23.27 -25.20
CA GLY A 124 18.35 -22.33 -26.30
C GLY A 124 19.29 -21.16 -26.04
N THR A 125 19.20 -20.15 -26.90
CA THR A 125 19.98 -18.90 -26.79
C THR A 125 19.31 -17.90 -25.81
N ALA A 126 19.92 -16.72 -25.67
CA ALA A 126 19.44 -15.63 -24.85
C ALA A 126 18.02 -15.12 -25.20
N THR A 127 17.44 -15.52 -26.32
CA THR A 127 16.07 -15.08 -26.74
C THR A 127 15.11 -16.25 -26.96
N THR A 128 15.56 -17.49 -26.85
CA THR A 128 14.75 -18.69 -27.12
C THR A 128 14.66 -19.63 -25.92
N SER A 129 15.61 -19.56 -24.99
CA SER A 129 15.58 -20.39 -23.79
C SER A 129 14.49 -19.93 -22.81
N THR A 130 13.89 -20.89 -22.12
CA THR A 130 12.87 -20.60 -21.10
C THR A 130 13.31 -21.05 -19.72
N TRP A 131 12.93 -20.27 -18.71
CA TRP A 131 13.43 -20.38 -17.35
C TRP A 131 12.31 -20.29 -16.33
N GLN A 132 12.59 -20.74 -15.14
CA GLN A 132 11.81 -20.50 -13.93
C GLN A 132 12.71 -19.92 -12.85
N THR A 133 12.14 -19.14 -11.92
CA THR A 133 12.84 -18.49 -10.81
C THR A 133 12.39 -19.08 -9.49
N SER A 134 13.33 -19.30 -8.58
CA SER A 134 13.07 -19.65 -7.17
C SER A 134 13.85 -18.70 -6.26
N VAL A 135 13.20 -18.29 -5.16
CA VAL A 135 13.77 -17.44 -4.11
C VAL A 135 13.83 -18.14 -2.74
N ASP A 136 13.47 -19.42 -2.72
CA ASP A 136 13.37 -20.28 -1.53
C ASP A 136 14.25 -21.54 -1.64
N GLY A 137 15.38 -21.44 -2.34
CA GLY A 137 16.33 -22.53 -2.52
C GLY A 137 15.85 -23.65 -3.43
N GLY A 138 14.89 -23.40 -4.31
CA GLY A 138 14.35 -24.39 -5.26
C GLY A 138 13.12 -25.14 -4.75
N THR A 139 12.55 -24.75 -3.62
CA THR A 139 11.33 -25.38 -3.08
C THR A 139 10.10 -25.03 -3.92
N THR A 140 9.94 -23.77 -4.30
CA THR A 140 8.89 -23.32 -5.22
C THR A 140 9.48 -22.56 -6.40
N TRP A 141 8.81 -22.66 -7.56
CA TRP A 141 9.26 -22.05 -8.81
C TRP A 141 8.19 -21.12 -9.38
N SER A 142 8.62 -20.05 -10.04
CA SER A 142 7.72 -19.14 -10.76
C SER A 142 7.07 -19.85 -11.96
N SER A 143 6.10 -19.18 -12.61
CA SER A 143 5.74 -19.51 -13.99
C SER A 143 6.96 -19.44 -14.91
N THR A 144 6.91 -20.16 -16.04
CA THR A 144 7.97 -20.15 -17.05
C THR A 144 8.02 -18.79 -17.76
N TRP A 145 9.22 -18.26 -17.93
CA TRP A 145 9.48 -17.02 -18.66
C TRP A 145 10.59 -17.24 -19.70
N THR A 146 10.58 -16.43 -20.75
CA THR A 146 11.58 -16.50 -21.84
C THR A 146 12.72 -15.53 -21.54
N ALA A 147 13.96 -15.98 -21.73
CA ALA A 147 15.12 -15.10 -21.62
C ALA A 147 15.06 -13.98 -22.67
N ALA A 148 15.63 -12.85 -22.33
CA ALA A 148 15.75 -11.68 -23.18
C ALA A 148 17.11 -11.02 -22.96
N ALA A 149 17.50 -10.11 -23.85
CA ALA A 149 18.76 -9.37 -23.68
C ALA A 149 18.85 -8.71 -22.29
N THR A 150 17.73 -8.19 -21.78
CA THR A 150 17.55 -7.75 -20.38
C THR A 150 16.17 -8.17 -19.89
N ILE A 151 16.08 -8.62 -18.66
CA ILE A 151 14.81 -9.03 -18.05
C ILE A 151 14.79 -8.70 -16.55
N ILE A 152 13.70 -8.11 -16.08
CA ILE A 152 13.40 -8.02 -14.65
C ILE A 152 13.08 -9.41 -14.16
N LEU A 153 13.78 -9.87 -13.14
CA LEU A 153 13.69 -11.24 -12.67
C LEU A 153 12.36 -11.51 -11.97
N PRO A 154 11.50 -12.41 -12.48
CA PRO A 154 10.28 -12.80 -11.79
C PRO A 154 10.55 -13.25 -10.36
N ARG A 155 9.69 -12.91 -9.42
CA ARG A 155 9.82 -13.11 -7.97
C ARG A 155 10.98 -12.38 -7.28
N ALA A 156 11.85 -11.67 -8.03
CA ALA A 156 12.94 -10.86 -7.50
C ALA A 156 13.04 -9.55 -8.28
N SER A 157 11.99 -8.76 -8.28
CA SER A 157 11.76 -7.62 -9.17
C SER A 157 12.80 -6.48 -9.03
N LEU A 158 13.53 -6.44 -7.90
CA LEU A 158 14.64 -5.50 -7.70
C LEU A 158 15.94 -5.90 -8.40
N VAL A 159 15.90 -6.92 -9.25
CA VAL A 159 17.06 -7.42 -10.00
C VAL A 159 16.74 -7.53 -11.47
N THR A 160 17.60 -6.95 -12.30
CA THR A 160 17.56 -7.14 -13.76
C THR A 160 18.77 -7.96 -14.19
N LEU A 161 18.50 -8.98 -14.97
CA LEU A 161 19.55 -9.80 -15.59
C LEU A 161 19.73 -9.41 -17.04
N ALA A 162 20.98 -9.49 -17.51
CA ALA A 162 21.34 -9.44 -18.92
C ALA A 162 21.86 -10.82 -19.36
N PHE A 163 21.27 -11.35 -20.43
CA PHE A 163 21.72 -12.57 -21.07
C PHE A 163 22.58 -12.23 -22.29
N GLY A 164 23.82 -12.74 -22.28
CA GLY A 164 24.79 -12.54 -23.35
C GLY A 164 24.83 -13.69 -24.33
N GLY A 165 26.01 -13.94 -24.89
CA GLY A 165 26.26 -15.10 -25.75
C GLY A 165 26.31 -16.41 -24.96
N GLY A 166 26.00 -17.50 -25.62
CA GLY A 166 25.99 -18.84 -25.03
C GLY A 166 24.71 -19.59 -25.32
N THR A 167 24.65 -20.82 -24.85
CA THR A 167 23.50 -21.72 -25.02
C THR A 167 23.15 -22.33 -23.67
N ALA A 168 21.87 -22.23 -23.30
CA ALA A 168 21.32 -22.92 -22.14
C ALA A 168 20.94 -24.36 -22.53
N VAL A 169 21.12 -25.28 -21.62
CA VAL A 169 20.68 -26.67 -21.71
C VAL A 169 19.56 -26.90 -20.72
N THR A 170 18.54 -27.66 -21.13
CA THR A 170 17.43 -28.02 -20.25
C THR A 170 17.95 -28.67 -18.96
N GLY A 171 17.51 -28.15 -17.82
CA GLY A 171 17.96 -28.59 -16.51
C GLY A 171 19.14 -27.80 -15.92
N ASP A 172 19.74 -26.87 -16.67
CA ASP A 172 20.74 -25.94 -16.11
C ASP A 172 20.14 -25.17 -14.93
N VAL A 173 20.94 -25.04 -13.87
CA VAL A 173 20.58 -24.18 -12.72
C VAL A 173 21.68 -23.16 -12.52
N VAL A 174 21.31 -21.89 -12.54
CA VAL A 174 22.20 -20.75 -12.25
C VAL A 174 21.83 -20.16 -10.90
N THR A 175 22.84 -19.99 -10.06
CA THR A 175 22.72 -19.26 -8.78
C THR A 175 23.09 -17.81 -8.97
N ILE A 176 22.21 -16.92 -8.54
CA ILE A 176 22.40 -15.47 -8.49
C ILE A 176 22.61 -15.10 -7.01
N PRO A 177 23.85 -14.85 -6.59
CA PRO A 177 24.17 -14.66 -5.18
C PRO A 177 23.89 -13.22 -4.71
N THR A 178 23.83 -13.03 -3.39
CA THR A 178 23.77 -11.71 -2.75
C THR A 178 25.10 -10.95 -2.79
N SER A 179 26.18 -11.62 -3.19
CA SER A 179 27.49 -11.04 -3.47
C SER A 179 28.19 -11.82 -4.58
N GLY A 180 29.04 -11.16 -5.34
CA GLY A 180 29.71 -11.79 -6.48
C GLY A 180 28.85 -11.80 -7.75
N ASN A 181 29.15 -12.73 -8.65
CA ASN A 181 28.51 -12.86 -9.95
C ASN A 181 27.68 -14.14 -10.04
N PRO A 182 26.64 -14.17 -10.89
CA PRO A 182 25.92 -15.40 -11.20
C PRO A 182 26.83 -16.50 -11.69
N SER A 183 26.53 -17.73 -11.31
CA SER A 183 27.32 -18.93 -11.70
C SER A 183 26.44 -20.12 -11.98
N LEU A 184 26.83 -20.94 -12.96
CA LEU A 184 26.17 -22.22 -13.20
C LEU A 184 26.48 -23.18 -12.04
N THR A 185 25.43 -23.63 -11.36
CA THR A 185 25.53 -24.50 -10.18
C THR A 185 25.32 -25.96 -10.58
N SER A 186 24.52 -26.20 -11.63
CA SER A 186 24.25 -27.53 -12.17
C SER A 186 23.96 -27.43 -13.66
N GLY A 187 24.39 -28.41 -14.43
CA GLY A 187 24.20 -28.50 -15.87
C GLY A 187 25.48 -28.28 -16.67
N THR A 188 25.36 -28.12 -17.99
CA THR A 188 26.46 -28.02 -18.93
C THR A 188 26.38 -26.84 -19.89
N GLY A 189 25.32 -25.99 -19.75
CA GLY A 189 25.13 -24.83 -20.59
C GLY A 189 26.17 -23.74 -20.36
N THR A 190 26.32 -22.88 -21.35
CA THR A 190 27.27 -21.76 -21.33
C THR A 190 26.58 -20.41 -21.21
N LEU A 191 25.26 -20.38 -21.25
CA LEU A 191 24.46 -19.16 -21.11
C LEU A 191 24.29 -18.80 -19.62
N ILE A 192 25.24 -18.04 -19.09
CA ILE A 192 25.22 -17.53 -17.72
C ILE A 192 24.89 -16.03 -17.79
N PRO A 193 23.76 -15.58 -17.18
CA PRO A 193 23.43 -14.17 -17.17
C PRO A 193 24.36 -13.36 -16.26
N THR A 194 24.39 -12.06 -16.49
CA THR A 194 25.01 -11.09 -15.58
C THR A 194 23.93 -10.25 -14.89
N ILE A 195 24.22 -9.75 -13.70
CA ILE A 195 23.35 -8.74 -13.05
C ILE A 195 23.62 -7.42 -13.76
N SER A 196 22.65 -6.94 -14.54
CA SER A 196 22.77 -5.66 -15.24
C SER A 196 22.42 -4.49 -14.32
N SER A 197 21.47 -4.67 -13.42
CA SER A 197 21.16 -3.72 -12.35
C SER A 197 20.49 -4.42 -11.17
N ALA A 198 20.66 -3.83 -9.98
CA ALA A 198 19.93 -4.19 -8.79
C ALA A 198 19.63 -2.93 -7.98
N SER A 199 18.59 -2.96 -7.15
CA SER A 199 18.18 -1.83 -6.33
C SER A 199 18.34 -2.15 -4.85
N PRO A 200 18.69 -1.16 -4.00
CA PRO A 200 18.44 -1.27 -2.58
C PRO A 200 16.97 -1.59 -2.31
N VAL A 201 16.72 -2.37 -1.27
CA VAL A 201 15.37 -2.79 -0.88
C VAL A 201 14.54 -1.61 -0.39
N ASP A 202 15.20 -0.64 0.26
CA ASP A 202 14.53 0.52 0.88
C ASP A 202 15.41 1.76 0.87
N ALA A 203 14.85 2.87 1.30
CA ALA A 203 15.59 4.08 1.63
C ALA A 203 16.21 3.94 3.04
N TYR A 204 17.53 4.00 3.12
CA TYR A 204 18.29 3.91 4.36
C TYR A 204 19.07 5.19 4.61
N SER A 205 19.28 5.53 5.89
CA SER A 205 20.27 6.48 6.35
C SER A 205 21.36 5.69 7.08
N ALA A 206 22.41 5.32 6.37
CA ALA A 206 23.39 4.36 6.88
C ALA A 206 24.62 5.04 7.47
N VAL A 207 25.05 4.53 8.61
CA VAL A 207 26.29 4.92 9.30
C VAL A 207 27.08 3.66 9.60
N VAL A 208 28.28 3.54 9.05
CA VAL A 208 29.23 2.47 9.39
C VAL A 208 30.33 3.06 10.26
N THR A 209 30.55 2.51 11.45
CA THR A 209 31.54 3.01 12.42
C THR A 209 32.59 1.94 12.68
N ILE A 210 33.85 2.29 12.53
CA ILE A 210 34.98 1.41 12.87
C ILE A 210 35.15 1.44 14.39
N THR A 211 34.95 0.30 15.03
CA THR A 211 35.09 0.15 16.49
C THR A 211 36.50 -0.28 16.91
N THR A 212 37.18 -1.04 16.02
CA THR A 212 38.58 -1.43 16.24
C THR A 212 39.36 -1.21 14.96
N GLY A 213 40.45 -0.46 15.03
CA GLY A 213 41.31 -0.18 13.87
C GLY A 213 42.09 -1.41 13.42
N GLY A 214 42.57 -1.36 12.17
CA GLY A 214 43.41 -2.43 11.60
C GLY A 214 43.21 -2.56 10.09
N ALA A 215 43.87 -3.54 9.51
CA ALA A 215 43.71 -3.92 8.11
C ALA A 215 42.46 -4.79 7.90
N LEU A 216 42.19 -5.17 6.65
CA LEU A 216 41.18 -6.19 6.32
C LEU A 216 41.46 -7.47 7.09
N GLY A 217 40.43 -8.12 7.63
CA GLY A 217 40.53 -9.31 8.47
C GLY A 217 40.94 -9.04 9.93
N VAL A 218 41.15 -7.77 10.34
CA VAL A 218 41.53 -7.39 11.70
C VAL A 218 40.61 -6.30 12.26
N ALA A 219 40.31 -5.27 11.49
CA ALA A 219 39.43 -4.19 11.90
C ALA A 219 38.01 -4.70 12.19
N MET A 220 37.33 -4.04 13.14
CA MET A 220 35.93 -4.34 13.45
C MET A 220 35.08 -3.08 13.22
N PHE A 221 33.83 -3.29 12.82
CA PHE A 221 32.88 -2.23 12.57
C PHE A 221 31.49 -2.59 13.07
N THR A 222 30.68 -1.57 13.30
CA THR A 222 29.24 -1.63 13.48
C THR A 222 28.55 -0.87 12.35
N TYR A 223 27.28 -1.14 12.10
CA TYR A 223 26.49 -0.33 11.18
C TYR A 223 25.10 -0.02 11.73
N SER A 224 24.58 1.10 11.31
CA SER A 224 23.20 1.53 11.49
C SER A 224 22.58 1.77 10.12
N LEU A 225 21.28 1.61 9.97
CA LEU A 225 20.52 1.89 8.75
C LEU A 225 19.45 2.98 8.96
N ASP A 226 19.44 3.61 10.15
CA ASP A 226 18.46 4.61 10.59
C ASP A 226 19.14 5.86 11.21
N GLY A 227 20.31 6.22 10.69
CA GLY A 227 21.04 7.42 11.13
C GLY A 227 21.75 7.28 12.46
N GLY A 228 21.99 6.06 12.96
CA GLY A 228 22.69 5.82 14.22
C GLY A 228 21.76 5.52 15.40
N ILE A 229 20.43 5.45 15.19
CA ILE A 229 19.46 5.19 16.28
C ILE A 229 19.54 3.73 16.72
N THR A 230 19.48 2.79 15.77
CA THR A 230 19.74 1.38 16.05
C THR A 230 21.08 0.96 15.46
N VAL A 231 21.90 0.29 16.27
CA VAL A 231 23.27 -0.10 15.88
C VAL A 231 23.41 -1.62 15.97
N SER A 232 24.04 -2.20 14.95
CA SER A 232 24.32 -3.64 14.90
C SER A 232 25.33 -4.06 15.96
N ALA A 233 25.42 -5.37 16.22
CA ALA A 233 26.61 -5.92 16.89
C ALA A 233 27.87 -5.64 16.06
N PRO A 234 29.07 -5.63 16.68
CA PRO A 234 30.33 -5.50 15.97
C PRO A 234 30.59 -6.70 15.04
N PHE A 235 31.05 -6.41 13.83
CA PHE A 235 31.47 -7.40 12.82
C PHE A 235 32.94 -7.21 12.46
N LEU A 236 33.60 -8.30 12.15
CA LEU A 236 34.94 -8.26 11.57
C LEU A 236 34.87 -7.76 10.12
N VAL A 237 35.73 -6.83 9.75
CA VAL A 237 35.91 -6.46 8.34
C VAL A 237 36.43 -7.68 7.59
N PRO A 238 35.72 -8.16 6.54
CA PRO A 238 36.14 -9.38 5.85
C PRO A 238 37.55 -9.24 5.25
N GLY A 239 38.32 -10.33 5.25
CA GLY A 239 39.66 -10.35 4.63
C GLY A 239 39.63 -10.08 3.13
N GLY A 240 38.53 -10.42 2.44
CA GLY A 240 38.27 -10.09 1.02
C GLY A 240 37.62 -8.71 0.82
N GLY A 241 37.39 -7.92 1.87
CA GLY A 241 36.83 -6.58 1.84
C GLY A 241 35.32 -6.51 1.69
N ALA A 242 34.67 -7.46 1.07
CA ALA A 242 33.23 -7.38 0.77
C ALA A 242 32.36 -7.90 1.92
N TYR A 243 31.43 -7.05 2.36
CA TYR A 243 30.42 -7.37 3.38
C TYR A 243 29.01 -7.11 2.83
N VAL A 244 28.16 -8.12 2.87
CA VAL A 244 26.73 -7.98 2.51
C VAL A 244 25.99 -7.41 3.71
N ILE A 245 25.42 -6.24 3.57
CA ILE A 245 24.52 -5.70 4.61
C ILE A 245 23.20 -6.48 4.52
N PRO A 246 22.84 -7.25 5.55
CA PRO A 246 21.75 -8.20 5.46
C PRO A 246 20.41 -7.56 5.05
N ASP A 247 19.70 -8.21 4.14
CA ASP A 247 18.34 -7.87 3.69
C ASP A 247 18.18 -6.49 3.04
N THR A 248 19.29 -5.80 2.69
CA THR A 248 19.27 -4.44 2.11
C THR A 248 19.48 -4.40 0.60
N GLY A 249 20.07 -5.45 0.02
CA GLY A 249 20.53 -5.42 -1.37
C GLY A 249 21.78 -4.55 -1.57
N ILE A 250 22.49 -4.18 -0.49
CA ILE A 250 23.72 -3.38 -0.55
C ILE A 250 24.91 -4.22 -0.10
N VAL A 251 25.98 -4.18 -0.88
CA VAL A 251 27.29 -4.75 -0.54
C VAL A 251 28.26 -3.62 -0.29
N ALA A 252 28.83 -3.59 0.91
CA ALA A 252 29.88 -2.67 1.32
C ALA A 252 31.23 -3.32 1.07
N THR A 253 32.12 -2.67 0.33
CA THR A 253 33.49 -3.15 0.06
C THR A 253 34.49 -2.24 0.74
N PHE A 254 35.18 -2.78 1.73
CA PHE A 254 36.23 -2.15 2.51
C PHE A 254 37.58 -2.30 1.80
N SER A 255 38.44 -1.27 1.86
CA SER A 255 39.79 -1.30 1.31
C SER A 255 40.72 -0.42 2.13
N GLY A 256 41.97 -0.86 2.33
CA GLY A 256 43.00 -0.13 3.07
C GLY A 256 43.06 -0.46 4.56
N THR A 257 43.50 0.49 5.36
CA THR A 257 43.67 0.38 6.82
C THR A 257 42.75 1.36 7.53
N PHE A 258 42.08 0.90 8.55
CA PHE A 258 41.05 1.64 9.26
C PHE A 258 41.52 2.07 10.63
N THR A 259 41.06 3.23 11.09
CA THR A 259 41.30 3.73 12.45
C THR A 259 40.02 3.65 13.28
N ALA A 260 40.11 3.26 14.53
CA ALA A 260 38.96 3.26 15.44
C ALA A 260 38.36 4.67 15.54
N GLY A 261 37.05 4.78 15.40
CA GLY A 261 36.30 6.04 15.35
C GLY A 261 36.05 6.58 13.93
N ASP A 262 36.65 6.00 12.89
CA ASP A 262 36.27 6.36 11.51
C ASP A 262 34.79 6.05 11.28
N THR A 263 34.08 6.98 10.64
CA THR A 263 32.68 6.81 10.24
C THR A 263 32.51 6.99 8.74
N TYR A 264 31.66 6.14 8.16
CA TYR A 264 31.29 6.17 6.74
C TYR A 264 29.78 6.32 6.64
N ASN A 265 29.33 7.45 6.10
CA ASN A 265 27.90 7.77 6.00
C ASN A 265 27.45 7.70 4.56
N PHE A 266 26.28 7.12 4.33
CA PHE A 266 25.61 7.11 3.04
C PHE A 266 24.10 6.98 3.21
N THR A 267 23.36 7.38 2.18
CA THR A 267 21.92 7.14 2.09
C THR A 267 21.63 6.21 0.92
N SER A 268 20.46 5.62 0.88
CA SER A 268 19.95 4.95 -0.30
C SER A 268 18.53 5.42 -0.62
N THR A 269 18.13 5.23 -1.89
CA THR A 269 16.76 5.42 -2.33
C THR A 269 16.12 4.07 -2.60
N ALA A 270 14.83 3.94 -2.33
CA ALA A 270 14.05 2.78 -2.74
C ALA A 270 13.74 2.84 -4.24
N ALA A 271 13.45 1.70 -4.84
CA ALA A 271 12.92 1.66 -6.20
C ALA A 271 11.53 2.30 -6.27
N SER A 272 11.19 2.88 -7.41
CA SER A 272 9.90 3.51 -7.68
C SER A 272 9.28 2.98 -8.98
N TYR A 273 8.01 3.28 -9.17
CA TYR A 273 7.20 2.79 -10.29
C TYR A 273 6.52 3.95 -11.02
N SER A 274 6.16 3.71 -12.28
CA SER A 274 5.40 4.64 -13.11
C SER A 274 3.90 4.50 -12.90
N SER A 275 3.12 5.43 -13.47
CA SER A 275 1.66 5.32 -13.50
C SER A 275 1.17 4.10 -14.31
N THR A 276 1.91 3.69 -15.33
CA THR A 276 1.62 2.48 -16.11
C THR A 276 1.79 1.21 -15.27
N ASP A 277 2.89 1.13 -14.49
CA ASP A 277 3.13 0.00 -13.61
C ASP A 277 2.05 -0.11 -12.53
N LEU A 278 1.67 1.03 -11.94
CA LEU A 278 0.56 1.09 -10.98
C LEU A 278 -0.77 0.67 -11.62
N THR A 279 -1.04 1.08 -12.86
CA THR A 279 -2.24 0.68 -13.61
C THR A 279 -2.31 -0.83 -13.80
N ASN A 280 -1.19 -1.47 -14.13
CA ASN A 280 -1.12 -2.93 -14.29
C ASN A 280 -1.44 -3.66 -12.96
N ALA A 281 -0.83 -3.21 -11.87
CA ALA A 281 -1.09 -3.76 -10.53
C ALA A 281 -2.54 -3.52 -10.08
N TRP A 282 -3.08 -2.32 -10.35
CA TRP A 282 -4.48 -1.99 -10.07
C TRP A 282 -5.45 -2.88 -10.85
N ASN A 283 -5.23 -3.08 -12.14
CA ASN A 283 -6.07 -3.93 -12.97
C ASN A 283 -6.09 -5.38 -12.47
N ALA A 284 -4.95 -5.90 -12.03
CA ALA A 284 -4.88 -7.21 -11.38
C ALA A 284 -5.69 -7.25 -10.08
N LEU A 285 -5.59 -6.20 -9.24
CA LEU A 285 -6.33 -6.09 -8.00
C LEU A 285 -7.84 -5.99 -8.22
N VAL A 286 -8.29 -5.17 -9.17
CA VAL A 286 -9.71 -4.98 -9.48
C VAL A 286 -10.29 -6.19 -10.22
N GLY A 287 -9.50 -6.87 -11.05
CA GLY A 287 -9.90 -8.08 -11.77
C GLY A 287 -10.13 -9.30 -10.89
N ASP A 288 -9.65 -9.30 -9.67
CA ASP A 288 -9.83 -10.39 -8.72
C ASP A 288 -11.20 -10.30 -8.02
N SER A 289 -11.76 -11.45 -7.66
CA SER A 289 -13.09 -11.54 -7.03
C SER A 289 -13.08 -11.22 -5.53
N ARG A 290 -11.92 -11.16 -4.89
CA ARG A 290 -11.78 -10.90 -3.45
C ARG A 290 -12.28 -9.51 -3.09
N GLN A 291 -12.90 -9.38 -1.93
CA GLN A 291 -13.46 -8.13 -1.45
C GLN A 291 -12.44 -7.37 -0.62
N TRP A 292 -12.31 -6.08 -0.87
CA TRP A 292 -11.51 -5.12 -0.13
C TRP A 292 -12.16 -3.74 -0.26
N PHE A 293 -11.97 -2.85 0.69
CA PHE A 293 -12.69 -1.57 0.73
C PHE A 293 -11.81 -0.37 0.37
N MET A 294 -10.51 -0.48 0.54
CA MET A 294 -9.55 0.61 0.33
C MET A 294 -8.24 0.06 -0.20
N ALA A 295 -7.63 0.81 -1.11
CA ALA A 295 -6.26 0.58 -1.54
C ALA A 295 -5.33 1.65 -0.96
N HIS A 296 -4.17 1.27 -0.46
CA HIS A 296 -3.08 2.16 -0.09
C HIS A 296 -1.96 2.02 -1.13
N VAL A 297 -1.68 3.10 -1.83
CA VAL A 297 -0.57 3.20 -2.78
C VAL A 297 0.68 3.56 -2.00
N VAL A 298 1.57 2.58 -1.82
CA VAL A 298 2.77 2.68 -0.99
C VAL A 298 3.95 3.14 -1.83
N GLY A 299 4.66 4.14 -1.34
CA GLY A 299 5.79 4.78 -1.99
C GLY A 299 5.43 6.18 -2.48
N ALA A 300 5.99 7.19 -1.82
CA ALA A 300 5.79 8.58 -2.23
C ALA A 300 6.45 8.82 -3.59
N ALA A 301 5.78 9.59 -4.44
CA ALA A 301 6.39 10.09 -5.65
C ALA A 301 7.56 11.04 -5.32
N SER A 302 8.56 11.10 -6.17
CA SER A 302 9.77 11.89 -5.95
C SER A 302 9.52 13.42 -5.92
N THR A 303 8.45 13.87 -6.58
CA THR A 303 8.06 15.29 -6.67
C THR A 303 6.57 15.47 -6.50
N VAL A 304 6.16 16.67 -6.08
CA VAL A 304 4.74 17.04 -5.94
C VAL A 304 3.98 16.91 -7.26
N GLY A 305 4.58 17.32 -8.38
CA GLY A 305 3.96 17.20 -9.71
C GLY A 305 3.73 15.76 -10.12
N ASN A 306 4.68 14.86 -9.87
CA ASN A 306 4.53 13.43 -10.13
C ASN A 306 3.45 12.82 -9.23
N ALA A 307 3.39 13.22 -7.96
CA ALA A 307 2.35 12.75 -7.03
C ALA A 307 0.94 13.18 -7.47
N ALA A 308 0.77 14.43 -7.92
CA ALA A 308 -0.50 14.94 -8.43
C ALA A 308 -0.92 14.19 -9.71
N THR A 309 0.02 13.93 -10.62
CA THR A 309 -0.23 13.13 -11.85
C THR A 309 -0.65 11.71 -11.52
N LEU A 310 0.02 11.09 -10.57
CA LEU A 310 -0.30 9.73 -10.12
C LEU A 310 -1.69 9.69 -9.45
N ALA A 311 -2.03 10.71 -8.65
CA ALA A 311 -3.35 10.85 -8.03
C ALA A 311 -4.47 10.99 -9.07
N ALA A 312 -4.25 11.78 -10.13
CA ALA A 312 -5.21 11.91 -11.22
C ALA A 312 -5.38 10.59 -11.99
N SER A 313 -4.29 9.86 -12.23
CA SER A 313 -4.33 8.56 -12.91
C SER A 313 -5.11 7.52 -12.09
N ILE A 314 -4.85 7.43 -10.79
CA ILE A 314 -5.54 6.47 -9.91
C ILE A 314 -7.01 6.84 -9.70
N GLU A 315 -7.37 8.13 -9.74
CA GLU A 315 -8.77 8.57 -9.70
C GLU A 315 -9.55 8.02 -10.88
N VAL A 316 -9.01 8.11 -12.11
CA VAL A 316 -9.64 7.54 -13.30
C VAL A 316 -9.88 6.03 -13.13
N LEU A 317 -8.91 5.32 -12.59
CA LEU A 317 -9.00 3.88 -12.35
C LEU A 317 -10.03 3.54 -11.26
N ALA A 318 -10.06 4.31 -10.16
CA ALA A 318 -11.02 4.13 -9.08
C ALA A 318 -12.47 4.46 -9.51
N ALA A 319 -12.64 5.52 -10.30
CA ALA A 319 -13.92 5.88 -10.89
C ALA A 319 -14.42 4.79 -11.86
N ALA A 320 -13.55 4.24 -12.71
CA ALA A 320 -13.86 3.13 -13.59
C ALA A 320 -14.25 1.86 -12.80
N ALA A 321 -13.54 1.54 -11.71
CA ALA A 321 -13.89 0.44 -10.83
C ALA A 321 -15.29 0.64 -10.21
N SER A 322 -15.59 1.85 -9.73
CA SER A 322 -16.92 2.22 -9.19
C SER A 322 -18.01 2.12 -10.25
N GLY A 323 -17.75 2.54 -11.50
CA GLY A 323 -18.64 2.35 -12.64
C GLY A 323 -18.95 0.88 -12.95
N ASN A 324 -18.03 -0.02 -12.63
CA ASN A 324 -18.18 -1.47 -12.70
C ASN A 324 -18.68 -2.09 -11.37
N PHE A 325 -19.29 -1.28 -10.52
CA PHE A 325 -19.87 -1.69 -9.23
C PHE A 325 -18.85 -2.20 -8.20
N ARG A 326 -17.58 -1.87 -8.37
CA ARG A 326 -16.55 -2.11 -7.38
C ARG A 326 -16.21 -0.78 -6.70
N PHE A 327 -16.94 -0.50 -5.64
CA PHE A 327 -16.85 0.76 -4.89
C PHE A 327 -15.66 0.72 -3.95
N VAL A 328 -14.70 1.64 -4.16
CA VAL A 328 -13.42 1.62 -3.43
C VAL A 328 -12.89 3.03 -3.21
N ARG A 329 -12.07 3.20 -2.17
CA ARG A 329 -11.32 4.42 -1.88
C ARG A 329 -9.82 4.15 -1.95
N VAL A 330 -9.06 5.17 -2.30
CA VAL A 330 -7.60 5.07 -2.44
C VAL A 330 -6.93 6.05 -1.50
N LEU A 331 -5.92 5.58 -0.79
CA LEU A 331 -5.07 6.39 0.05
C LEU A 331 -3.71 6.51 -0.64
N MET A 332 -3.24 7.75 -0.84
CA MET A 332 -1.96 8.02 -1.49
C MET A 332 -1.02 8.79 -0.58
N GLU A 333 0.26 8.51 -0.75
CA GLU A 333 1.34 9.24 -0.15
C GLU A 333 1.70 10.46 -0.98
N VAL A 334 1.94 11.60 -0.33
CA VAL A 334 2.55 12.80 -0.95
C VAL A 334 3.99 12.95 -0.49
N PRO A 335 4.86 13.62 -1.28
CA PRO A 335 6.24 13.87 -0.87
C PRO A 335 6.34 14.55 0.50
N SER A 336 7.44 14.31 1.21
CA SER A 336 7.68 14.83 2.56
C SER A 336 7.80 16.35 2.61
N ASP A 337 7.54 16.92 3.77
CA ASP A 337 7.90 18.28 4.21
C ASP A 337 7.43 19.42 3.30
N THR A 338 6.32 19.22 2.61
CA THR A 338 5.73 20.24 1.77
C THR A 338 4.66 21.01 2.53
N ASP A 339 4.69 22.34 2.42
CA ASP A 339 3.61 23.20 2.90
C ASP A 339 2.43 23.24 1.91
N ALA A 340 1.34 23.90 2.30
CA ALA A 340 0.16 24.00 1.45
C ALA A 340 0.42 24.68 0.10
N ASN A 341 1.38 25.62 0.02
CA ASN A 341 1.73 26.31 -1.22
C ASN A 341 2.49 25.38 -2.15
N THR A 342 3.45 24.62 -1.62
CA THR A 342 4.20 23.62 -2.38
C THR A 342 3.28 22.52 -2.90
N LEU A 343 2.25 22.16 -2.13
CA LEU A 343 1.23 21.17 -2.53
C LEU A 343 0.11 21.77 -3.40
N SER A 344 0.25 23.02 -3.86
CA SER A 344 -0.77 23.69 -4.69
C SER A 344 -1.12 22.96 -5.99
N ALA A 345 -0.22 22.14 -6.53
CA ALA A 345 -0.50 21.28 -7.68
C ALA A 345 -1.70 20.35 -7.49
N PHE A 346 -2.02 19.96 -6.25
CA PHE A 346 -3.19 19.17 -5.91
C PHE A 346 -4.48 20.01 -5.83
N ALA A 347 -4.37 21.32 -5.60
CA ALA A 347 -5.53 22.21 -5.41
C ALA A 347 -6.45 22.23 -6.65
N ALA A 348 -5.88 22.14 -7.84
CA ALA A 348 -6.61 22.09 -9.10
C ALA A 348 -7.21 20.71 -9.42
N SER A 349 -6.77 19.66 -8.73
CA SER A 349 -7.22 18.29 -8.97
C SER A 349 -8.52 18.00 -8.22
N VAL A 350 -9.43 17.28 -8.86
CA VAL A 350 -10.66 16.77 -8.26
C VAL A 350 -10.60 15.26 -8.30
N THR A 351 -10.41 14.66 -7.14
CA THR A 351 -10.22 13.20 -6.99
C THR A 351 -11.10 12.67 -5.84
N PRO A 352 -12.42 12.54 -6.06
CA PRO A 352 -13.36 12.17 -4.99
C PRO A 352 -13.17 10.75 -4.46
N HIS A 353 -12.43 9.87 -5.14
CA HIS A 353 -12.10 8.54 -4.66
C HIS A 353 -10.74 8.48 -3.95
N VAL A 354 -9.91 9.52 -4.09
CA VAL A 354 -8.52 9.52 -3.60
C VAL A 354 -8.36 10.45 -2.41
N SER A 355 -7.71 9.96 -1.37
CA SER A 355 -7.25 10.71 -0.20
C SER A 355 -5.75 10.95 -0.31
N TRP A 356 -5.30 12.18 -0.14
CA TRP A 356 -3.91 12.57 -0.15
C TRP A 356 -3.40 12.72 1.27
N CYS A 357 -2.47 11.86 1.67
CA CYS A 357 -1.88 11.93 3.00
C CYS A 357 -0.60 12.76 2.97
N ALA A 358 -0.61 13.88 3.65
CA ALA A 358 0.51 14.80 3.75
C ALA A 358 1.16 14.75 5.13
N GLY A 359 2.47 15.06 5.15
CA GLY A 359 3.31 14.97 6.34
C GLY A 359 3.93 13.60 6.53
N TYR A 360 5.07 13.61 7.21
CA TYR A 360 5.83 12.42 7.56
C TYR A 360 5.89 12.27 9.07
N HIS A 361 6.14 11.07 9.52
CA HIS A 361 6.26 10.73 10.92
C HIS A 361 7.29 9.63 11.11
N ASN A 362 7.92 9.59 12.26
CA ASN A 362 8.83 8.52 12.61
C ASN A 362 8.04 7.38 13.25
N ILE A 363 8.32 6.18 12.79
CA ILE A 363 7.74 4.93 13.29
C ILE A 363 8.84 3.92 13.52
N ASN A 364 8.64 3.05 14.51
CA ASN A 364 9.50 1.89 14.68
C ASN A 364 9.00 0.74 13.80
N SER A 365 9.91 0.16 13.00
CA SER A 365 9.60 -1.00 12.20
C SER A 365 9.12 -2.16 13.07
N ALA A 366 7.98 -2.73 12.71
CA ALA A 366 7.47 -3.95 13.34
C ALA A 366 8.30 -5.20 12.99
N LEU A 367 9.17 -5.11 11.96
CA LEU A 367 10.02 -6.21 11.50
C LEU A 367 11.42 -6.16 12.10
N SER A 368 12.04 -4.98 12.11
CA SER A 368 13.45 -4.80 12.43
C SER A 368 13.70 -3.94 13.68
N GLY A 369 12.67 -3.28 14.23
CA GLY A 369 12.81 -2.32 15.34
C GLY A 369 13.49 -1.00 14.95
N ARG A 370 13.90 -0.82 13.68
CA ARG A 370 14.55 0.40 13.19
C ARG A 370 13.57 1.57 13.17
N ASP A 371 14.11 2.76 13.38
CA ASP A 371 13.34 3.99 13.20
C ASP A 371 13.30 4.36 11.71
N TYR A 372 12.11 4.62 11.20
CA TYR A 372 11.89 5.06 9.82
C TYR A 372 11.04 6.31 9.78
N SER A 373 11.46 7.28 8.97
CA SER A 373 10.60 8.38 8.55
C SER A 373 9.71 7.91 7.40
N ARG A 374 8.39 7.89 7.61
CA ARG A 374 7.40 7.40 6.65
C ARG A 374 6.24 8.37 6.47
N SER A 375 5.55 8.26 5.35
CA SER A 375 4.34 9.03 5.09
C SER A 375 3.27 8.74 6.14
N SER A 376 2.52 9.78 6.52
CA SER A 376 1.35 9.67 7.41
C SER A 376 0.31 8.65 6.91
N ALA A 377 0.29 8.37 5.60
CA ALA A 377 -0.59 7.38 4.98
C ALA A 377 -0.50 5.99 5.65
N TRP A 378 0.68 5.60 6.17
CA TRP A 378 0.87 4.32 6.82
C TRP A 378 0.00 4.17 8.08
N SER A 379 0.08 5.16 8.97
CA SER A 379 -0.72 5.19 10.20
C SER A 379 -2.20 5.42 9.92
N VAL A 380 -2.51 6.28 8.95
CA VAL A 380 -3.90 6.55 8.53
C VAL A 380 -4.55 5.30 7.96
N ALA A 381 -3.87 4.56 7.05
CA ALA A 381 -4.38 3.31 6.49
C ALA A 381 -4.65 2.25 7.58
N ALA A 382 -3.71 2.09 8.51
CA ALA A 382 -3.86 1.17 9.63
C ALA A 382 -5.04 1.56 10.54
N ARG A 383 -5.20 2.85 10.85
CA ARG A 383 -6.32 3.38 11.65
C ARG A 383 -7.66 3.17 10.94
N ILE A 384 -7.78 3.51 9.66
CA ILE A 384 -9.02 3.32 8.89
C ILE A 384 -9.44 1.86 8.86
N ALA A 385 -8.49 0.94 8.72
CA ALA A 385 -8.76 -0.50 8.71
C ALA A 385 -9.14 -1.06 10.08
N SER A 386 -8.80 -0.35 11.17
CA SER A 386 -9.06 -0.78 12.55
C SER A 386 -10.30 -0.19 13.20
N VAL A 387 -11.05 0.65 12.48
CA VAL A 387 -12.29 1.29 12.97
C VAL A 387 -13.49 0.93 12.09
N PRO A 388 -14.73 0.99 12.65
CA PRO A 388 -15.94 0.78 11.87
C PRO A 388 -16.06 1.76 10.68
N PRO A 389 -16.77 1.38 9.61
CA PRO A 389 -16.88 2.19 8.40
C PRO A 389 -17.33 3.63 8.60
N ALA A 390 -18.26 3.85 9.53
CA ALA A 390 -18.80 5.16 9.84
C ALA A 390 -18.02 5.92 10.91
N GLU A 391 -17.00 5.33 11.50
CA GLU A 391 -16.20 6.01 12.52
C GLU A 391 -15.16 6.93 11.86
N ASP A 392 -15.08 8.16 12.37
CA ASP A 392 -14.00 9.08 11.98
C ASP A 392 -12.66 8.55 12.52
N PRO A 393 -11.63 8.31 11.67
CA PRO A 393 -10.34 7.82 12.15
C PRO A 393 -9.63 8.79 13.10
N GLY A 394 -10.03 10.07 13.12
CA GLY A 394 -9.56 11.08 14.07
C GLY A 394 -10.34 11.13 15.40
N ARG A 395 -11.28 10.20 15.65
CA ARG A 395 -12.05 10.16 16.89
C ARG A 395 -11.14 9.98 18.10
N VAL A 396 -11.18 10.98 19.00
CA VAL A 396 -10.33 11.02 20.21
C VAL A 396 -10.61 9.86 21.16
N ALA A 397 -11.88 9.48 21.33
CA ALA A 397 -12.26 8.35 22.19
C ALA A 397 -11.72 6.99 21.72
N SER A 398 -11.30 6.86 20.48
CA SER A 398 -10.66 5.66 19.93
C SER A 398 -9.16 5.62 20.22
N GLY A 399 -8.63 6.60 20.93
CA GLY A 399 -7.23 6.71 21.37
C GLY A 399 -6.30 7.26 20.29
N ALA A 400 -5.07 7.56 20.70
CA ALA A 400 -4.00 8.02 19.84
C ALA A 400 -3.57 6.93 18.83
N LEU A 401 -2.87 7.36 17.78
CA LEU A 401 -2.20 6.46 16.85
C LEU A 401 -1.04 5.76 17.55
N LEU A 402 -0.96 4.46 17.37
CA LEU A 402 0.10 3.63 17.96
C LEU A 402 1.28 3.47 17.00
N GLY A 403 2.47 3.23 17.54
CA GLY A 403 3.68 3.06 16.76
C GLY A 403 4.24 4.34 16.15
N VAL A 404 3.62 5.49 16.39
CA VAL A 404 4.13 6.80 15.97
C VAL A 404 5.00 7.37 17.08
N VAL A 405 6.27 7.66 16.77
CA VAL A 405 7.27 8.17 17.71
C VAL A 405 7.28 9.69 17.72
N SER A 406 7.27 10.30 16.54
CA SER A 406 7.27 11.76 16.37
C SER A 406 6.65 12.15 15.03
N LEU A 407 6.22 13.40 14.91
CA LEU A 407 5.75 13.99 13.66
C LEU A 407 6.82 14.92 13.09
N ALA A 408 7.12 14.79 11.80
CA ALA A 408 7.90 15.80 11.07
C ALA A 408 7.07 17.08 10.88
N ARG A 409 5.74 16.91 10.68
CA ARG A 409 4.78 18.02 10.60
C ARG A 409 3.57 17.75 11.47
N ASP A 410 3.24 18.69 12.32
CA ASP A 410 2.07 18.68 13.21
C ASP A 410 1.09 19.75 12.74
N GLU A 411 -0.11 19.35 12.32
CA GLU A 411 -1.13 20.26 11.82
C GLU A 411 -1.58 21.28 12.85
N PHE A 412 -1.53 20.94 14.17
CA PHE A 412 -1.82 21.88 15.25
C PHE A 412 -0.80 23.03 15.30
N LYS A 413 0.50 22.71 15.11
CA LYS A 413 1.59 23.70 15.15
C LYS A 413 1.74 24.49 13.85
N THR A 414 1.46 23.83 12.74
CA THR A 414 1.60 24.40 11.39
C THR A 414 0.35 24.07 10.58
N PRO A 415 -0.77 24.77 10.83
CA PRO A 415 -2.05 24.49 10.18
C PRO A 415 -2.03 24.87 8.69
N GLY A 416 -2.95 24.31 7.91
CA GLY A 416 -3.20 24.69 6.52
C GLY A 416 -3.36 23.52 5.55
N LEU A 417 -2.84 22.34 5.84
CA LEU A 417 -2.99 21.18 4.95
C LEU A 417 -4.38 20.55 5.04
N ASP A 418 -4.98 20.46 6.24
CA ASP A 418 -6.34 19.92 6.37
C ASP A 418 -7.36 20.78 5.61
N THR A 419 -7.23 22.11 5.65
CA THR A 419 -8.05 23.02 4.85
C THR A 419 -7.77 22.91 3.36
N GLY A 420 -6.56 22.50 2.97
CA GLY A 420 -6.13 22.15 1.62
C GLY A 420 -6.60 20.78 1.14
N ARG A 421 -7.51 20.13 1.87
CA ARG A 421 -8.06 18.78 1.56
C ARG A 421 -7.07 17.62 1.74
N PHE A 422 -6.00 17.81 2.50
CA PHE A 422 -5.07 16.75 2.84
C PHE A 422 -5.46 16.04 4.15
N THR A 423 -5.24 14.75 4.20
CA THR A 423 -5.28 13.98 5.43
C THR A 423 -3.94 14.14 6.14
N THR A 424 -3.96 14.60 7.38
CA THR A 424 -2.78 14.97 8.18
C THR A 424 -2.83 14.38 9.58
N LEU A 425 -1.73 14.49 10.30
CA LEU A 425 -1.63 14.13 11.71
C LEU A 425 -1.47 15.38 12.58
N THR A 426 -1.95 15.30 13.81
CA THR A 426 -1.98 16.42 14.75
C THR A 426 -1.72 15.95 16.19
N THR A 427 -1.18 16.84 17.01
CA THR A 427 -1.27 16.73 18.46
C THR A 427 -2.54 17.44 18.97
N ILE A 428 -3.04 17.01 20.12
CA ILE A 428 -4.15 17.66 20.82
C ILE A 428 -3.66 18.11 22.18
N LEU A 429 -3.79 19.40 22.47
CA LEU A 429 -3.35 19.97 23.74
C LEU A 429 -4.05 19.27 24.91
N GLY A 430 -3.28 18.81 25.87
CA GLY A 430 -3.78 18.08 27.05
C GLY A 430 -3.99 16.58 26.85
N LEU A 431 -3.77 16.04 25.66
CA LEU A 431 -3.83 14.60 25.40
C LEU A 431 -2.48 14.07 24.88
N PRO A 432 -2.04 12.89 25.35
CA PRO A 432 -0.82 12.27 24.87
C PRO A 432 -1.02 11.65 23.49
N GLY A 433 0.07 11.60 22.72
CA GLY A 433 0.14 10.91 21.43
C GLY A 433 -0.35 11.77 20.24
N PHE A 434 -0.57 11.10 19.12
CA PHE A 434 -0.83 11.71 17.83
C PHE A 434 -2.17 11.21 17.27
N TYR A 435 -2.89 12.07 16.55
CA TYR A 435 -4.23 11.80 16.06
C TYR A 435 -4.34 12.14 14.58
N VAL A 436 -5.25 11.48 13.86
CA VAL A 436 -5.62 11.89 12.51
C VAL A 436 -6.48 13.15 12.60
N THR A 437 -6.15 14.18 11.85
CA THR A 437 -6.91 15.43 11.84
C THR A 437 -8.30 15.21 11.23
N SER A 438 -8.31 14.73 9.99
CA SER A 438 -9.52 14.36 9.25
C SER A 438 -9.13 13.42 8.12
N TRP A 439 -9.96 12.43 7.80
CA TRP A 439 -9.81 11.66 6.58
C TRP A 439 -10.44 12.43 5.43
N ARG A 440 -9.63 13.20 4.69
CA ARG A 440 -10.06 14.04 3.57
C ARG A 440 -10.00 13.28 2.26
N LEU A 441 -10.96 13.54 1.37
CA LEU A 441 -10.90 13.16 -0.04
C LEU A 441 -10.62 14.40 -0.89
N GLY A 442 -9.98 14.21 -2.04
CA GLY A 442 -9.68 15.28 -3.01
C GLY A 442 -10.91 15.80 -3.76
N SER A 443 -12.11 15.73 -3.18
CA SER A 443 -13.37 16.21 -3.75
C SER A 443 -13.44 17.73 -3.82
N THR A 444 -14.34 18.27 -4.64
CA THR A 444 -14.59 19.72 -4.70
C THR A 444 -15.05 20.25 -3.35
N PRO A 445 -14.69 21.50 -2.98
CA PRO A 445 -15.26 22.15 -1.81
C PRO A 445 -16.80 22.15 -1.84
N GLY A 446 -17.43 21.81 -0.71
CA GLY A 446 -18.89 21.71 -0.61
C GLY A 446 -19.49 20.38 -1.09
N SER A 447 -18.68 19.43 -1.53
CA SER A 447 -19.13 18.07 -1.85
C SER A 447 -19.55 17.31 -0.59
N ASP A 448 -20.59 16.48 -0.70
CA ASP A 448 -21.00 15.53 0.35
C ASP A 448 -19.90 14.50 0.66
N PHE A 449 -18.97 14.28 -0.29
CA PHE A 449 -17.84 13.37 -0.17
C PHE A 449 -16.53 14.05 0.28
N THR A 450 -16.62 15.11 1.10
CA THR A 450 -15.43 15.77 1.65
C THR A 450 -14.64 14.85 2.58
N PHE A 451 -15.31 13.96 3.31
CA PHE A 451 -14.69 13.05 4.27
C PHE A 451 -14.74 11.60 3.78
N GLY A 452 -13.63 10.88 3.93
CA GLY A 452 -13.48 9.50 3.45
C GLY A 452 -14.46 8.52 4.10
N GLN A 453 -14.84 8.73 5.38
CA GLN A 453 -15.82 7.89 6.05
C GLN A 453 -17.22 8.02 5.42
N TYR A 454 -17.63 9.19 4.95
CA TYR A 454 -18.88 9.34 4.18
C TYR A 454 -18.81 8.56 2.87
N GLY A 455 -17.66 8.65 2.19
CA GLY A 455 -17.41 7.86 0.98
C GLY A 455 -17.50 6.35 1.24
N ARG A 456 -16.84 5.86 2.29
CA ARG A 456 -16.85 4.43 2.67
C ARG A 456 -18.26 3.93 3.02
N VAL A 457 -19.04 4.71 3.75
CA VAL A 457 -20.43 4.39 4.08
C VAL A 457 -21.28 4.31 2.81
N MET A 458 -21.13 5.29 1.91
CA MET A 458 -21.87 5.29 0.65
C MET A 458 -21.47 4.11 -0.26
N ASP A 459 -20.20 3.73 -0.27
CA ASP A 459 -19.72 2.56 -1.03
C ASP A 459 -20.39 1.25 -0.55
N LEU A 460 -20.52 1.08 0.77
CA LEU A 460 -21.22 -0.08 1.35
C LEU A 460 -22.72 -0.06 1.00
N ILE A 461 -23.35 1.10 1.09
CA ILE A 461 -24.76 1.26 0.75
C ILE A 461 -24.99 0.99 -0.74
N ALA A 462 -24.15 1.53 -1.62
CA ALA A 462 -24.25 1.31 -3.05
C ALA A 462 -24.12 -0.17 -3.42
N ALA A 463 -23.21 -0.89 -2.78
CA ALA A 463 -23.05 -2.33 -2.96
C ALA A 463 -24.30 -3.11 -2.49
N ALA A 464 -24.81 -2.78 -1.29
CA ALA A 464 -26.00 -3.41 -0.74
C ALA A 464 -27.27 -3.07 -1.54
N TYR A 465 -27.44 -1.79 -1.93
CA TYR A 465 -28.56 -1.33 -2.74
C TYR A 465 -28.62 -2.06 -4.09
N ARG A 466 -27.47 -2.14 -4.78
CA ARG A 466 -27.36 -2.92 -6.02
C ARG A 466 -27.72 -4.39 -5.81
N ALA A 467 -27.17 -5.02 -4.76
CA ALA A 467 -27.45 -6.43 -4.46
C ALA A 467 -28.96 -6.67 -4.19
N GLY A 468 -29.61 -5.76 -3.45
CA GLY A 468 -31.04 -5.79 -3.21
C GLY A 468 -31.88 -5.65 -4.49
N LEU A 469 -31.46 -4.76 -5.39
CA LEU A 469 -32.14 -4.55 -6.67
C LEU A 469 -32.01 -5.72 -7.64
N LEU A 470 -30.91 -6.46 -7.61
CA LEU A 470 -30.69 -7.62 -8.49
C LEU A 470 -31.77 -8.69 -8.36
N LYS A 471 -32.41 -8.81 -7.20
CA LYS A 471 -33.55 -9.71 -6.98
C LYS A 471 -34.73 -9.42 -7.90
N TYR A 472 -34.92 -8.15 -8.26
CA TYR A 472 -36.05 -7.70 -9.07
C TYR A 472 -35.72 -7.60 -10.57
N LEU A 473 -34.50 -7.99 -10.97
CA LEU A 473 -34.15 -8.04 -12.39
C LEU A 473 -34.97 -9.15 -13.08
N ASN A 474 -35.73 -8.77 -14.13
CA ASN A 474 -36.66 -9.62 -14.85
C ASN A 474 -37.83 -10.19 -14.02
N GLU A 475 -38.10 -9.61 -12.84
CA GLU A 475 -39.24 -9.99 -12.01
C GLU A 475 -40.56 -9.53 -12.65
N SER A 476 -41.60 -10.37 -12.54
CA SER A 476 -42.93 -10.02 -13.01
C SER A 476 -43.65 -9.12 -11.99
N LEU A 477 -43.87 -7.88 -12.34
CA LEU A 477 -44.47 -6.87 -11.47
C LEU A 477 -45.88 -6.52 -11.97
N ARG A 478 -46.80 -6.36 -11.01
CA ARG A 478 -48.16 -5.91 -11.36
C ARG A 478 -48.15 -4.44 -11.73
N VAL A 479 -48.96 -4.13 -12.76
CA VAL A 479 -49.11 -2.75 -13.26
C VAL A 479 -50.56 -2.28 -13.14
N ASN A 480 -50.76 -0.98 -13.09
CA ASN A 480 -52.05 -0.30 -13.15
C ASN A 480 -52.53 -0.23 -14.62
N GLN A 481 -53.75 0.28 -14.84
CA GLN A 481 -54.33 0.41 -16.21
C GLN A 481 -53.50 1.33 -17.13
N ASP A 482 -52.80 2.30 -16.57
CA ASP A 482 -51.90 3.23 -17.27
C ASP A 482 -50.50 2.67 -17.54
N GLY A 483 -50.25 1.42 -17.14
CA GLY A 483 -48.95 0.75 -17.27
C GLY A 483 -47.93 1.10 -16.22
N THR A 484 -48.25 1.93 -15.23
CA THR A 484 -47.38 2.23 -14.11
C THR A 484 -47.36 1.08 -13.08
N ILE A 485 -46.32 1.02 -12.24
CA ILE A 485 -46.20 -0.04 -11.22
C ILE A 485 -47.34 0.05 -10.17
N ASN A 486 -47.87 -1.12 -9.78
CA ASN A 486 -48.88 -1.19 -8.73
C ASN A 486 -48.31 -0.82 -7.36
N GLU A 487 -49.06 -0.07 -6.54
CA GLU A 487 -48.66 0.45 -5.26
C GLU A 487 -48.19 -0.66 -4.28
N LYS A 488 -48.86 -1.83 -4.27
CA LYS A 488 -48.46 -2.93 -3.39
C LYS A 488 -47.09 -3.51 -3.73
N ASP A 489 -46.79 -3.63 -5.02
CA ASP A 489 -45.48 -4.12 -5.47
C ASP A 489 -44.40 -3.07 -5.28
N ALA A 490 -44.69 -1.81 -5.50
CA ALA A 490 -43.78 -0.71 -5.21
C ALA A 490 -43.37 -0.70 -3.74
N ARG A 491 -44.33 -0.73 -2.81
CA ARG A 491 -44.05 -0.76 -1.36
C ARG A 491 -43.29 -2.02 -0.93
N ARG A 492 -43.62 -3.18 -1.51
CA ARG A 492 -42.89 -4.43 -1.26
C ARG A 492 -41.41 -4.31 -1.62
N ILE A 493 -41.11 -3.69 -2.74
CA ILE A 493 -39.75 -3.46 -3.22
C ILE A 493 -39.02 -2.47 -2.29
N GLU A 494 -39.67 -1.35 -1.96
CA GLU A 494 -39.11 -0.33 -1.07
C GLU A 494 -38.72 -0.93 0.29
N THR A 495 -39.66 -1.58 0.96
CA THR A 495 -39.42 -2.21 2.27
C THR A 495 -38.33 -3.26 2.20
N TYR A 496 -38.38 -4.14 1.19
CA TYR A 496 -37.35 -5.19 1.05
C TYR A 496 -35.96 -4.60 0.87
N ILE A 497 -35.79 -3.59 0.02
CA ILE A 497 -34.48 -2.98 -0.23
C ILE A 497 -33.99 -2.22 1.01
N GLU A 498 -34.86 -1.48 1.71
CA GLU A 498 -34.50 -0.81 2.97
C GLU A 498 -34.00 -1.80 4.02
N ASP A 499 -34.75 -2.87 4.24
CA ASP A 499 -34.39 -3.93 5.20
C ASP A 499 -33.09 -4.63 4.79
N PHE A 500 -32.94 -4.92 3.49
CA PHE A 500 -31.74 -5.55 2.98
C PHE A 500 -30.51 -4.67 3.20
N ILE A 501 -30.58 -3.37 2.92
CA ILE A 501 -29.47 -2.45 3.17
C ILE A 501 -29.18 -2.38 4.67
N ARG A 502 -30.20 -2.17 5.52
CA ARG A 502 -30.03 -2.08 6.99
C ARG A 502 -29.35 -3.33 7.56
N ASN A 503 -29.77 -4.50 7.12
CA ASN A 503 -29.22 -5.78 7.57
C ASN A 503 -27.80 -6.05 7.03
N SER A 504 -27.42 -5.41 5.91
CA SER A 504 -26.08 -5.54 5.31
C SER A 504 -25.05 -4.58 5.93
N LEU A 505 -25.51 -3.55 6.66
CA LEU A 505 -24.61 -2.56 7.26
C LEU A 505 -24.17 -2.99 8.67
N PRO A 506 -22.88 -2.82 9.02
CA PRO A 506 -22.39 -3.14 10.36
C PRO A 506 -22.83 -2.06 11.38
N GLY A 507 -23.62 -2.45 12.36
CA GLY A 507 -23.99 -1.60 13.50
C GLY A 507 -24.69 -0.28 13.12
N ASN A 508 -24.47 0.77 13.89
CA ASN A 508 -25.00 2.12 13.63
C ASN A 508 -24.15 2.85 12.60
N THR A 509 -24.35 2.55 11.32
CA THR A 509 -23.55 3.14 10.23
C THR A 509 -24.18 4.41 9.65
N ILE A 510 -25.51 4.55 9.77
CA ILE A 510 -26.30 5.65 9.22
C ILE A 510 -27.36 6.12 10.21
N SER A 511 -27.79 7.38 10.10
CA SER A 511 -28.90 7.94 10.91
C SER A 511 -30.25 7.49 10.37
N SER A 512 -30.47 7.58 9.07
CA SER A 512 -31.71 7.12 8.41
C SER A 512 -31.49 6.74 6.97
N LEU A 513 -32.43 5.96 6.42
CA LEU A 513 -32.46 5.49 5.05
C LEU A 513 -33.90 5.48 4.56
N SER A 514 -34.12 5.90 3.33
CA SER A 514 -35.39 5.72 2.64
C SER A 514 -35.17 5.29 1.19
N VAL A 515 -35.97 4.36 0.72
CA VAL A 515 -36.01 3.92 -0.66
C VAL A 515 -37.39 4.21 -1.23
N THR A 516 -37.44 4.80 -2.39
CA THR A 516 -38.69 5.10 -3.10
C THR A 516 -38.62 4.56 -4.51
N VAL A 517 -39.69 3.91 -4.95
CA VAL A 517 -39.88 3.46 -6.34
C VAL A 517 -40.68 4.52 -7.08
N ASP A 518 -40.26 4.89 -8.27
CA ASP A 518 -40.93 5.89 -9.09
C ASP A 518 -42.22 5.27 -9.67
N ARG A 519 -43.35 5.84 -9.25
CA ARG A 519 -44.69 5.41 -9.63
C ARG A 519 -45.20 6.06 -10.90
N THR A 520 -44.44 6.96 -11.51
CA THR A 520 -44.82 7.71 -12.70
C THR A 520 -44.30 7.08 -13.98
N VAL A 521 -43.34 6.17 -13.90
CA VAL A 521 -42.75 5.50 -15.03
C VAL A 521 -43.69 4.39 -15.52
N ASN A 522 -44.06 4.42 -16.80
CA ASN A 522 -44.82 3.35 -17.42
C ASN A 522 -43.91 2.14 -17.66
N LEU A 523 -44.09 1.11 -16.81
CA LEU A 523 -43.25 -0.08 -16.80
C LEU A 523 -43.49 -0.97 -18.06
N LEU A 524 -44.70 -0.98 -18.60
CA LEU A 524 -45.01 -1.78 -19.81
C LEU A 524 -44.29 -1.25 -21.04
N SER A 525 -44.22 0.07 -21.19
CA SER A 525 -43.62 0.69 -22.37
C SER A 525 -42.10 0.82 -22.25
N THR A 526 -41.55 1.10 -21.05
CA THR A 526 -40.14 1.38 -20.86
C THR A 526 -39.33 0.17 -20.40
N GLN A 527 -40.00 -0.81 -19.75
CA GLN A 527 -39.37 -1.96 -19.09
C GLN A 527 -38.32 -1.55 -18.03
N ASN A 528 -38.44 -0.33 -17.52
CA ASN A 528 -37.49 0.24 -16.55
C ASN A 528 -38.16 0.43 -15.19
N LEU A 529 -37.66 -0.27 -14.17
CA LEU A 529 -37.98 0.01 -12.77
C LEU A 529 -36.99 1.07 -12.26
N LYS A 530 -37.51 2.26 -11.95
CA LYS A 530 -36.71 3.36 -11.40
C LYS A 530 -36.94 3.47 -9.89
N SER A 531 -35.86 3.48 -9.13
CA SER A 531 -35.89 3.66 -7.69
C SER A 531 -34.83 4.68 -7.24
N THR A 532 -35.07 5.30 -6.09
CA THR A 532 -34.18 6.28 -5.49
C THR A 532 -33.93 5.89 -4.04
N CYS A 533 -32.65 5.83 -3.65
CA CYS A 533 -32.21 5.61 -2.27
C CYS A 533 -31.68 6.93 -1.71
N ARG A 534 -32.17 7.35 -0.57
CA ARG A 534 -31.72 8.54 0.18
C ARG A 534 -31.20 8.12 1.54
N VAL A 535 -30.03 8.64 1.92
CA VAL A 535 -29.33 8.25 3.14
C VAL A 535 -28.96 9.50 3.92
N VAL A 536 -29.21 9.47 5.22
CA VAL A 536 -28.68 10.46 6.17
C VAL A 536 -27.52 9.83 6.91
N PRO A 537 -26.26 10.28 6.69
CA PRO A 537 -25.10 9.75 7.38
C PRO A 537 -25.10 10.18 8.86
N LEU A 538 -24.14 9.65 9.63
CA LEU A 538 -23.87 10.15 10.98
C LEU A 538 -23.20 11.53 10.90
N GLY A 539 -23.57 12.43 11.81
CA GLY A 539 -22.90 13.72 11.98
C GLY A 539 -21.64 13.60 12.85
N TYR A 540 -20.59 14.36 12.52
CA TYR A 540 -19.35 14.41 13.29
C TYR A 540 -19.15 15.78 13.90
N ALA A 541 -18.95 15.86 15.22
CA ALA A 541 -18.61 17.09 15.92
C ALA A 541 -17.13 17.42 15.70
N LYS A 542 -16.81 18.08 14.59
CA LYS A 542 -15.43 18.51 14.28
C LYS A 542 -14.99 19.72 15.09
N GLN A 543 -15.93 20.51 15.58
CA GLN A 543 -15.69 21.64 16.47
C GLN A 543 -16.74 21.62 17.59
N ILE A 544 -16.28 21.78 18.81
CA ILE A 544 -17.13 21.90 20.00
C ILE A 544 -16.91 23.29 20.58
N LEU A 545 -17.96 24.07 20.59
CA LEU A 545 -17.97 25.41 21.20
C LEU A 545 -18.61 25.29 22.59
N GLY A 546 -17.82 25.58 23.63
CA GLY A 546 -18.29 25.62 25.00
C GLY A 546 -18.26 27.04 25.54
N ASP A 547 -19.34 27.48 26.19
CA ASP A 547 -19.38 28.72 26.94
C ASP A 547 -19.31 28.41 28.44
N LEU A 548 -18.34 29.01 29.12
CA LEU A 548 -18.13 28.82 30.56
C LEU A 548 -18.08 30.18 31.25
N GLY A 549 -19.00 30.43 32.16
CA GLY A 549 -19.05 31.66 32.95
C GLY A 549 -19.30 31.40 34.43
N PHE A 550 -18.92 32.35 35.27
CA PHE A 550 -19.34 32.38 36.67
C PHE A 550 -20.74 32.93 36.77
N THR A 551 -21.58 32.31 37.58
CA THR A 551 -22.89 32.86 37.96
C THR A 551 -23.01 32.97 39.48
N SER A 552 -23.59 34.05 39.94
CA SER A 552 -23.93 34.25 41.37
C SER A 552 -25.26 33.60 41.75
N ASN A 553 -26.05 33.12 40.77
CA ASN A 553 -27.35 32.50 41.00
C ASN A 553 -27.55 31.30 40.08
N ALA A 554 -27.72 30.14 40.67
CA ALA A 554 -27.92 28.87 39.93
C ALA A 554 -29.21 28.83 39.09
N LEU A 555 -30.12 29.76 39.25
CA LEU A 555 -31.38 29.88 38.50
C LEU A 555 -31.28 30.77 37.24
N ALA A 556 -30.13 31.37 36.96
CA ALA A 556 -29.94 32.28 35.82
C ALA A 556 -29.43 31.56 34.53
N ILE A 557 -29.33 30.23 34.53
CA ILE A 557 -28.98 29.44 33.35
C ILE A 557 -30.27 28.90 32.73
N GLN A 558 -30.79 29.59 31.74
CA GLN A 558 -31.79 29.08 30.79
C GLN A 558 -31.13 28.84 29.45
#